data_9b12fd81e816e482c07e7ef2b5da229c
#
_entry.id   9b12fd81e816e482c07e7ef2b5da229c
#
_cell.length_a   1.000
_cell.length_b   1.000
_cell.length_c   1.000
_cell.angle_alpha   90.00
_cell.angle_beta   90.00
_cell.angle_gamma   90.00
#
_symmetry.space_group_name_H-M   'P 1'
#
loop_
_entity.id
_entity.type
_entity.pdbx_description
1 polymer ?
#
loop_
_entity_poly.entity_id
_entity_poly.type
_entity_poly.pdbx_seq_one_letter_code
_entity_poly.pdbx_strand_id
1 'polypeptide(L)'
;MTNTAISALVISVFWLGVAVVRAFGRKASFSLAPLGFSRPRGGLLVGVGVGIGVGVGAIVMSIIVNPISAFVLDRLGYSTESTVQQPFMRGLVGWVESNPAVAIPAILLVVVLFGPAVEELVFRGAIFNGLNRLGALISSRTVRSDNPARTAGKTSFVFSTLVSSAFFALLHLEPVLLPAILLLAIALCVLFQRTGSLLPPFIAHATFNSFATSLIILNGLGVFEIPV
;
A
#
# COMPACT_ATOMS: atom_id res chain seq x y z
N MET A 1 -21.97 8.48 -7.41
CA MET A 1 -21.14 9.69 -7.40
C MET A 1 -19.79 9.51 -6.67
N THR A 2 -19.66 8.59 -5.72
CA THR A 2 -18.40 8.33 -4.96
C THR A 2 -17.26 7.74 -5.78
N ASN A 3 -17.53 6.85 -6.73
CA ASN A 3 -16.49 6.22 -7.57
C ASN A 3 -15.75 7.21 -8.47
N THR A 4 -16.46 8.25 -8.97
CA THR A 4 -15.87 9.28 -9.81
C THR A 4 -14.91 10.17 -9.02
N ALA A 5 -15.22 10.45 -7.75
CA ALA A 5 -14.38 11.27 -6.88
C ALA A 5 -13.08 10.54 -6.49
N ILE A 6 -13.17 9.24 -6.18
CA ILE A 6 -12.00 8.41 -5.85
C ILE A 6 -11.09 8.26 -7.08
N SER A 7 -11.66 7.99 -8.25
CA SER A 7 -10.90 7.93 -9.50
C SER A 7 -10.24 9.27 -9.84
N ALA A 8 -10.95 10.38 -9.66
CA ALA A 8 -10.40 11.72 -9.86
C ALA A 8 -9.26 12.03 -8.88
N LEU A 9 -9.39 11.61 -7.61
CA LEU A 9 -8.33 11.77 -6.60
C LEU A 9 -7.08 10.98 -6.97
N VAL A 10 -7.22 9.71 -7.34
CA VAL A 10 -6.11 8.83 -7.75
C VAL A 10 -5.41 9.41 -8.98
N ILE A 11 -6.17 9.85 -10.00
CA ILE A 11 -5.64 10.49 -11.20
C ILE A 11 -4.93 11.80 -10.86
N SER A 12 -5.51 12.61 -9.96
CA SER A 12 -4.92 13.89 -9.54
C SER A 12 -3.61 13.68 -8.77
N VAL A 13 -3.55 12.70 -7.87
CA VAL A 13 -2.33 12.33 -7.13
C VAL A 13 -1.26 11.80 -8.08
N PHE A 14 -1.63 10.98 -9.07
CA PHE A 14 -0.73 10.52 -10.11
C PHE A 14 -0.14 11.68 -10.92
N TRP A 15 -0.98 12.60 -11.40
CA TRP A 15 -0.51 13.77 -12.16
C TRP A 15 0.28 14.75 -11.32
N LEU A 16 -0.04 14.92 -10.04
CA LEU A 16 0.76 15.70 -9.10
C LEU A 16 2.14 15.06 -8.92
N GLY A 17 2.22 13.73 -8.78
CA GLY A 17 3.48 12.99 -8.75
C GLY A 17 4.31 13.19 -10.01
N VAL A 18 3.67 13.09 -11.18
CA VAL A 18 4.33 13.36 -12.49
C VAL A 18 4.78 14.81 -12.59
N ALA A 19 3.98 15.77 -12.13
CA ALA A 19 4.35 17.19 -12.14
C ALA A 19 5.54 17.49 -11.22
N VAL A 20 5.57 16.91 -10.03
CA VAL A 20 6.68 16.99 -9.08
C VAL A 20 7.96 16.40 -9.70
N VAL A 21 7.87 15.20 -10.28
CA VAL A 21 9.01 14.58 -10.99
C VAL A 21 9.49 15.44 -12.14
N ARG A 22 8.59 16.05 -12.93
CA ARG A 22 8.94 16.96 -14.02
C ARG A 22 9.56 18.29 -13.54
N ALA A 23 9.05 18.86 -12.44
CA ALA A 23 9.55 20.11 -11.88
C ALA A 23 10.98 19.96 -11.33
N PHE A 24 11.27 18.85 -10.68
CA PHE A 24 12.60 18.55 -10.13
C PHE A 24 13.53 17.86 -11.12
N GLY A 25 13.01 17.24 -12.20
CA GLY A 25 13.78 16.48 -13.20
C GLY A 25 14.40 17.31 -14.33
N ARG A 26 14.18 18.61 -14.40
CA ARG A 26 14.58 19.46 -15.55
C ARG A 26 16.10 19.64 -15.73
N LYS A 27 16.95 19.16 -14.82
CA LYS A 27 18.42 19.30 -14.89
C LYS A 27 19.22 18.00 -14.78
N ALA A 28 18.56 16.83 -14.68
CA ALA A 28 19.26 15.55 -14.62
C ALA A 28 18.76 14.62 -15.72
N SER A 29 19.63 13.75 -16.23
CA SER A 29 19.23 12.63 -17.08
C SER A 29 18.06 11.91 -16.41
N PHE A 30 16.95 11.72 -17.13
CA PHE A 30 15.72 11.11 -16.59
C PHE A 30 16.04 9.72 -16.04
N SER A 31 16.07 9.59 -14.74
CA SER A 31 16.29 8.32 -14.03
C SER A 31 15.12 8.06 -13.11
N LEU A 32 14.53 6.87 -13.20
CA LEU A 32 13.49 6.40 -12.27
C LEU A 32 14.07 5.77 -10.99
N ALA A 33 15.40 5.63 -10.91
CA ALA A 33 16.08 5.09 -9.73
C ALA A 33 15.74 5.86 -8.44
N PRO A 34 15.59 7.20 -8.43
CA PRO A 34 15.16 7.94 -7.23
C PRO A 34 13.78 7.56 -6.72
N LEU A 35 12.91 6.99 -7.57
CA LEU A 35 11.58 6.50 -7.19
C LEU A 35 11.60 5.04 -6.73
N GLY A 36 12.78 4.39 -6.75
CA GLY A 36 12.92 3.00 -6.33
C GLY A 36 12.90 1.97 -7.47
N PHE A 37 12.94 2.40 -8.74
CA PHE A 37 13.16 1.51 -9.88
C PHE A 37 14.64 1.12 -9.95
N SER A 38 15.05 0.28 -9.00
CA SER A 38 16.42 -0.20 -8.82
C SER A 38 16.40 -1.66 -8.39
N ARG A 39 17.51 -2.37 -8.57
CA ARG A 39 17.64 -3.72 -8.02
C ARG A 39 17.62 -3.67 -6.49
N PRO A 40 16.90 -4.59 -5.81
CA PRO A 40 16.88 -4.66 -4.36
C PRO A 40 18.29 -4.90 -3.81
N ARG A 41 18.62 -4.25 -2.70
CA ARG A 41 19.81 -4.60 -1.91
C ARG A 41 19.69 -6.05 -1.47
N GLY A 42 20.73 -6.85 -1.65
CA GLY A 42 20.71 -8.29 -1.41
C GLY A 42 20.30 -9.14 -2.62
N GLY A 43 19.93 -8.51 -3.76
CA GLY A 43 19.61 -9.21 -5.01
C GLY A 43 18.11 -9.47 -5.23
N LEU A 44 17.80 -9.90 -6.44
CA LEU A 44 16.42 -10.06 -6.91
C LEU A 44 15.67 -11.15 -6.14
N LEU A 45 16.27 -12.35 -6.02
CA LEU A 45 15.64 -13.50 -5.36
C LEU A 45 15.38 -13.26 -3.88
N VAL A 46 16.35 -12.63 -3.18
CA VAL A 46 16.19 -12.24 -1.78
C VAL A 46 15.08 -11.19 -1.65
N GLY A 47 15.04 -10.19 -2.55
CA GLY A 47 13.99 -9.18 -2.56
C GLY A 47 12.60 -9.76 -2.75
N VAL A 48 12.43 -10.70 -3.68
CA VAL A 48 11.16 -11.41 -3.91
C VAL A 48 10.79 -12.27 -2.69
N GLY A 49 11.71 -13.06 -2.17
CA GLY A 49 11.47 -13.94 -1.01
C GLY A 49 11.08 -13.15 0.24
N VAL A 50 11.77 -12.05 0.54
CA VAL A 50 11.42 -11.17 1.67
C VAL A 50 10.06 -10.49 1.42
N GLY A 51 9.77 -10.08 0.19
CA GLY A 51 8.46 -9.54 -0.19
C GLY A 51 7.33 -10.52 0.11
N ILE A 52 7.44 -11.76 -0.37
CA ILE A 52 6.45 -12.83 -0.09
C ILE A 52 6.32 -13.04 1.42
N GLY A 53 7.44 -13.16 2.15
CA GLY A 53 7.42 -13.37 3.60
C GLY A 53 6.71 -12.25 4.37
N VAL A 54 6.94 -10.99 4.00
CA VAL A 54 6.25 -9.83 4.58
C VAL A 54 4.77 -9.85 4.23
N GLY A 55 4.40 -10.17 2.99
CA GLY A 55 3.00 -10.28 2.55
C GLY A 55 2.24 -11.36 3.32
N VAL A 56 2.83 -12.56 3.45
CA VAL A 56 2.25 -13.66 4.26
C VAL A 56 2.13 -13.25 5.72
N GLY A 57 3.16 -12.62 6.29
CA GLY A 57 3.10 -12.10 7.67
C GLY A 57 1.97 -11.07 7.86
N ALA A 58 1.74 -10.21 6.88
CA ALA A 58 0.64 -9.24 6.89
C ALA A 58 -0.74 -9.92 6.80
N ILE A 59 -0.88 -11.02 6.02
CA ILE A 59 -2.11 -11.82 5.97
C ILE A 59 -2.40 -12.41 7.37
N VAL A 60 -1.42 -13.07 7.98
CA VAL A 60 -1.57 -13.66 9.33
C VAL A 60 -1.94 -12.58 10.35
N MET A 61 -1.26 -11.45 10.29
CA MET A 61 -1.55 -10.29 11.16
C MET A 61 -2.99 -9.78 10.94
N SER A 62 -3.46 -9.65 9.70
CA SER A 62 -4.81 -9.16 9.42
C SER A 62 -5.90 -10.10 9.93
N ILE A 63 -5.68 -11.42 9.87
CA ILE A 63 -6.60 -12.43 10.44
C ILE A 63 -6.78 -12.25 11.94
N ILE A 64 -5.75 -11.76 12.64
CA ILE A 64 -5.80 -11.50 14.08
C ILE A 64 -6.36 -10.10 14.38
N VAL A 65 -5.87 -9.09 13.67
CA VAL A 65 -6.16 -7.68 13.97
C VAL A 65 -7.58 -7.28 13.57
N ASN A 66 -8.09 -7.76 12.42
CA ASN A 66 -9.40 -7.34 11.93
C ASN A 66 -10.56 -7.74 12.86
N PRO A 67 -10.64 -8.97 13.41
CA PRO A 67 -11.67 -9.32 14.39
C PRO A 67 -11.57 -8.50 15.68
N ILE A 68 -10.36 -8.21 16.14
CA ILE A 68 -10.14 -7.35 17.32
C ILE A 68 -10.63 -5.93 17.04
N SER A 69 -10.30 -5.38 15.88
CA SER A 69 -10.76 -4.06 15.45
C SER A 69 -12.29 -4.00 15.38
N ALA A 70 -12.92 -5.00 14.75
CA ALA A 70 -14.38 -5.12 14.67
C ALA A 70 -15.02 -5.17 16.07
N PHE A 71 -14.50 -6.01 16.96
CA PHE A 71 -14.98 -6.11 18.33
C PHE A 71 -14.87 -4.78 19.09
N VAL A 72 -13.75 -4.08 18.96
CA VAL A 72 -13.55 -2.79 19.64
C VAL A 72 -14.51 -1.72 19.09
N LEU A 73 -14.68 -1.64 17.77
CA LEU A 73 -15.60 -0.69 17.15
C LEU A 73 -17.05 -0.95 17.56
N ASP A 74 -17.49 -2.21 17.56
CA ASP A 74 -18.82 -2.61 18.01
C ASP A 74 -19.07 -2.19 19.48
N ARG A 75 -18.09 -2.43 20.38
CA ARG A 75 -18.15 -2.03 21.78
C ARG A 75 -18.21 -0.51 21.99
N LEU A 76 -17.66 0.26 21.06
CA LEU A 76 -17.71 1.71 21.08
C LEU A 76 -18.99 2.27 20.40
N GLY A 77 -19.86 1.40 19.88
CA GLY A 77 -21.10 1.78 19.20
C GLY A 77 -20.92 2.26 17.76
N TYR A 78 -19.77 1.95 17.14
CA TYR A 78 -19.56 2.23 15.72
C TYR A 78 -20.03 1.05 14.86
N SER A 79 -20.60 1.37 13.69
CA SER A 79 -20.92 0.35 12.69
C SER A 79 -19.67 -0.35 12.18
N THR A 80 -19.73 -1.67 12.12
CA THR A 80 -18.71 -2.51 11.50
C THR A 80 -19.03 -2.84 10.04
N GLU A 81 -20.18 -2.39 9.54
CA GLU A 81 -20.55 -2.54 8.13
C GLU A 81 -19.72 -1.64 7.24
N SER A 82 -19.16 -2.21 6.19
CA SER A 82 -18.43 -1.47 5.18
C SER A 82 -19.40 -0.88 4.15
N THR A 83 -19.31 0.44 3.97
CA THR A 83 -20.12 1.15 2.97
C THR A 83 -19.47 1.21 1.58
N VAL A 84 -18.19 0.90 1.49
CA VAL A 84 -17.40 0.97 0.25
C VAL A 84 -16.92 -0.41 -0.18
N GLN A 85 -16.23 -1.12 0.69
CA GLN A 85 -15.55 -2.37 0.33
C GLN A 85 -16.53 -3.53 0.16
N GLN A 86 -17.53 -3.70 1.05
CA GLN A 86 -18.51 -4.78 0.92
C GLN A 86 -19.31 -4.70 -0.41
N PRO A 87 -19.90 -3.55 -0.80
CA PRO A 87 -20.55 -3.44 -2.09
C PRO A 87 -19.62 -3.71 -3.28
N PHE A 88 -18.35 -3.27 -3.18
CA PHE A 88 -17.34 -3.55 -4.19
C PHE A 88 -17.03 -5.05 -4.30
N MET A 89 -16.83 -5.73 -3.16
CA MET A 89 -16.56 -7.17 -3.12
C MET A 89 -17.75 -7.99 -3.65
N ARG A 90 -18.99 -7.65 -3.26
CA ARG A 90 -20.21 -8.28 -3.81
C ARG A 90 -20.28 -8.11 -5.33
N GLY A 91 -19.94 -6.94 -5.85
CA GLY A 91 -19.88 -6.68 -7.28
C GLY A 91 -18.87 -7.57 -8.00
N LEU A 92 -17.69 -7.79 -7.40
CA LEU A 92 -16.67 -8.68 -7.95
C LEU A 92 -17.11 -10.16 -7.91
N VAL A 93 -17.70 -10.60 -6.80
CA VAL A 93 -18.29 -11.97 -6.68
C VAL A 93 -19.32 -12.19 -7.76
N GLY A 94 -20.32 -11.32 -7.89
CA GLY A 94 -21.36 -11.43 -8.94
C GLY A 94 -20.80 -11.38 -10.36
N TRP A 95 -19.69 -10.66 -10.59
CA TRP A 95 -19.02 -10.67 -11.87
C TRP A 95 -18.32 -12.00 -12.16
N VAL A 96 -17.67 -12.60 -11.16
CA VAL A 96 -17.09 -13.94 -11.29
C VAL A 96 -18.18 -14.99 -11.54
N GLU A 97 -19.32 -14.93 -10.83
CA GLU A 97 -20.47 -15.82 -11.04
C GLU A 97 -21.01 -15.74 -12.47
N SER A 98 -21.17 -14.52 -13.00
CA SER A 98 -21.77 -14.30 -14.31
C SER A 98 -20.82 -14.54 -15.49
N ASN A 99 -19.51 -14.26 -15.33
CA ASN A 99 -18.53 -14.38 -16.41
C ASN A 99 -17.11 -14.64 -15.88
N PRO A 100 -16.83 -15.84 -15.34
CA PRO A 100 -15.56 -16.17 -14.70
C PRO A 100 -14.36 -16.06 -15.65
N ALA A 101 -14.54 -16.37 -16.93
CA ALA A 101 -13.45 -16.37 -17.92
C ALA A 101 -12.86 -14.95 -18.15
N VAL A 102 -13.66 -13.92 -17.99
CA VAL A 102 -13.23 -12.52 -18.14
C VAL A 102 -12.94 -11.89 -16.77
N ALA A 103 -13.80 -12.16 -15.77
CA ALA A 103 -13.71 -11.54 -14.46
C ALA A 103 -12.40 -11.93 -13.74
N ILE A 104 -12.05 -13.23 -13.72
CA ILE A 104 -10.87 -13.71 -12.98
C ILE A 104 -9.57 -13.06 -13.49
N PRO A 105 -9.20 -13.11 -14.77
CA PRO A 105 -7.98 -12.47 -15.23
C PRO A 105 -8.01 -10.95 -15.06
N ALA A 106 -9.15 -10.30 -15.23
CA ALA A 106 -9.27 -8.86 -15.02
C ALA A 106 -9.07 -8.45 -13.55
N ILE A 107 -9.68 -9.19 -12.61
CA ILE A 107 -9.52 -8.95 -11.17
C ILE A 107 -8.07 -9.18 -10.75
N LEU A 108 -7.45 -10.28 -11.16
CA LEU A 108 -6.03 -10.54 -10.88
C LEU A 108 -5.12 -9.44 -11.42
N LEU A 109 -5.37 -9.01 -12.66
CA LEU A 109 -4.58 -7.95 -13.27
C LEU A 109 -4.73 -6.62 -12.53
N VAL A 110 -5.96 -6.23 -12.20
CA VAL A 110 -6.23 -4.91 -11.61
C VAL A 110 -5.95 -4.90 -10.12
N VAL A 111 -6.48 -5.87 -9.35
CA VAL A 111 -6.44 -5.84 -7.88
C VAL A 111 -5.11 -6.35 -7.33
N VAL A 112 -4.49 -7.34 -8.00
CA VAL A 112 -3.25 -7.95 -7.50
C VAL A 112 -2.00 -7.31 -8.11
N LEU A 113 -2.05 -6.87 -9.37
CA LEU A 113 -0.86 -6.34 -10.04
C LEU A 113 -0.88 -4.82 -10.20
N PHE A 114 -1.85 -4.26 -10.95
CA PHE A 114 -1.84 -2.83 -11.28
C PHE A 114 -2.10 -1.93 -10.07
N GLY A 115 -3.10 -2.26 -9.23
CA GLY A 115 -3.39 -1.49 -8.02
C GLY A 115 -2.15 -1.37 -7.12
N PRO A 116 -1.59 -2.49 -6.64
CA PRO A 116 -0.37 -2.47 -5.84
C PRO A 116 0.81 -1.78 -6.52
N ALA A 117 1.01 -1.96 -7.83
CA ALA A 117 2.12 -1.31 -8.53
C ALA A 117 2.00 0.23 -8.51
N VAL A 118 0.80 0.75 -8.79
CA VAL A 118 0.53 2.19 -8.76
C VAL A 118 0.60 2.73 -7.34
N GLU A 119 0.03 2.01 -6.38
CA GLU A 119 0.04 2.42 -4.98
C GLU A 119 1.45 2.45 -4.39
N GLU A 120 2.28 1.44 -4.66
CA GLU A 120 3.67 1.46 -4.21
C GLU A 120 4.48 2.60 -4.85
N LEU A 121 4.25 2.86 -6.14
CA LEU A 121 4.89 3.98 -6.80
C LEU A 121 4.52 5.32 -6.16
N VAL A 122 3.24 5.52 -5.89
CA VAL A 122 2.73 6.77 -5.29
C VAL A 122 3.18 6.89 -3.83
N PHE A 123 2.91 5.87 -3.02
CA PHE A 123 3.12 5.98 -1.57
C PHE A 123 4.58 5.79 -1.16
N ARG A 124 5.28 4.84 -1.74
CA ARG A 124 6.70 4.55 -1.37
C ARG A 124 7.67 5.31 -2.25
N GLY A 125 7.44 5.28 -3.56
CA GLY A 125 8.30 5.97 -4.51
C GLY A 125 8.24 7.49 -4.39
N ALA A 126 7.04 8.08 -4.31
CA ALA A 126 6.86 9.53 -4.29
C ALA A 126 6.68 10.10 -2.88
N ILE A 127 5.60 9.73 -2.16
CA ILE A 127 5.23 10.38 -0.89
C ILE A 127 6.24 10.09 0.21
N PHE A 128 6.39 8.81 0.59
CA PHE A 128 7.33 8.42 1.64
C PHE A 128 8.76 8.87 1.35
N ASN A 129 9.25 8.56 0.16
CA ASN A 129 10.63 8.86 -0.23
C ASN A 129 10.86 10.37 -0.33
N GLY A 130 9.90 11.14 -0.86
CA GLY A 130 9.96 12.60 -0.92
C GLY A 130 9.99 13.24 0.48
N LEU A 131 9.08 12.83 1.37
CA LEU A 131 9.03 13.29 2.76
C LEU A 131 10.31 12.92 3.52
N ASN A 132 10.81 11.70 3.33
CA ASN A 132 12.01 11.22 4.01
C ASN A 132 13.26 12.02 3.60
N ARG A 133 13.42 12.32 2.30
CA ARG A 133 14.53 13.15 1.80
C ARG A 133 14.42 14.60 2.27
N LEU A 134 13.24 15.19 2.16
CA LEU A 134 13.01 16.57 2.57
C LEU A 134 13.20 16.72 4.09
N GLY A 135 12.64 15.80 4.87
CA GLY A 135 12.77 15.78 6.31
C GLY A 135 14.23 15.62 6.77
N ALA A 136 15.01 14.76 6.10
CA ALA A 136 16.43 14.60 6.38
C ALA A 136 17.23 15.89 6.10
N LEU A 137 16.90 16.61 5.00
CA LEU A 137 17.53 17.89 4.68
C LEU A 137 17.22 18.97 5.72
N ILE A 138 15.98 19.08 6.16
CA ILE A 138 15.55 20.05 7.17
C ILE A 138 16.18 19.70 8.52
N SER A 139 16.03 18.46 8.96
CA SER A 139 16.51 18.02 10.28
C SER A 139 18.04 18.09 10.43
N SER A 140 18.79 17.88 9.34
CA SER A 140 20.27 18.01 9.38
C SER A 140 20.75 19.43 9.71
N ARG A 141 19.89 20.45 9.47
CA ARG A 141 20.19 21.86 9.75
C ARG A 141 19.76 22.30 11.16
N THR A 142 18.84 21.58 11.78
CA THR A 142 18.15 22.02 13.02
C THR A 142 18.48 21.14 14.23
N VAL A 143 18.83 19.86 14.02
CA VAL A 143 19.06 18.91 15.10
C VAL A 143 20.43 19.13 15.75
N ARG A 144 20.44 19.45 17.04
CA ARG A 144 21.63 19.46 17.89
C ARG A 144 21.82 18.09 18.53
N SER A 145 22.75 17.29 18.06
CA SER A 145 23.12 15.99 18.68
C SER A 145 24.58 15.66 18.36
N ASP A 146 25.13 14.67 19.02
CA ASP A 146 26.51 14.19 18.79
C ASP A 146 26.70 13.62 17.38
N ASN A 147 25.59 13.19 16.73
CA ASN A 147 25.58 12.75 15.34
C ASN A 147 24.35 13.29 14.62
N PRO A 148 24.36 14.58 14.18
CA PRO A 148 23.19 15.24 13.60
C PRO A 148 22.63 14.53 12.38
N ALA A 149 23.47 14.06 11.46
CA ALA A 149 23.05 13.40 10.22
C ALA A 149 22.30 12.07 10.48
N ARG A 150 22.79 11.27 11.43
CA ARG A 150 22.14 10.00 11.80
C ARG A 150 20.81 10.23 12.51
N THR A 151 20.75 11.21 13.40
CA THR A 151 19.52 11.55 14.15
C THR A 151 18.49 12.13 13.19
N ALA A 152 18.87 13.04 12.32
CA ALA A 152 18.03 13.61 11.27
C ALA A 152 17.44 12.52 10.36
N GLY A 153 18.25 11.57 9.91
CA GLY A 153 17.80 10.45 9.09
C GLY A 153 16.79 9.55 9.79
N LYS A 154 16.98 9.25 11.08
CA LYS A 154 16.03 8.45 11.87
C LYS A 154 14.71 9.18 12.09
N THR A 155 14.75 10.43 12.48
CA THR A 155 13.55 11.25 12.73
C THR A 155 12.74 11.39 11.46
N SER A 156 13.40 11.71 10.34
CA SER A 156 12.76 11.82 9.04
C SER A 156 12.11 10.51 8.60
N PHE A 157 12.80 9.38 8.76
CA PHE A 157 12.28 8.07 8.44
C PHE A 157 11.00 7.76 9.23
N VAL A 158 11.01 7.94 10.56
CA VAL A 158 9.84 7.68 11.41
C VAL A 158 8.66 8.57 11.01
N PHE A 159 8.90 9.88 10.88
CA PHE A 159 7.88 10.83 10.46
C PHE A 159 7.27 10.47 9.10
N SER A 160 8.11 10.22 8.10
CA SER A 160 7.65 9.90 6.74
C SER A 160 6.90 8.57 6.68
N THR A 161 7.33 7.58 7.48
CA THR A 161 6.64 6.30 7.61
C THR A 161 5.26 6.49 8.19
N LEU A 162 5.14 7.21 9.31
CA LEU A 162 3.84 7.42 9.97
C LEU A 162 2.87 8.20 9.07
N VAL A 163 3.33 9.31 8.47
CA VAL A 163 2.48 10.14 7.59
C VAL A 163 2.05 9.37 6.34
N SER A 164 2.98 8.74 5.63
CA SER A 164 2.65 7.98 4.41
C SER A 164 1.74 6.79 4.70
N SER A 165 1.99 6.06 5.80
CA SER A 165 1.18 4.89 6.18
C SER A 165 -0.20 5.27 6.67
N ALA A 166 -0.33 6.33 7.46
CA ALA A 166 -1.63 6.84 7.91
C ALA A 166 -2.47 7.30 6.71
N PHE A 167 -1.87 8.06 5.79
CA PHE A 167 -2.56 8.52 4.58
C PHE A 167 -3.00 7.34 3.71
N PHE A 168 -2.12 6.35 3.50
CA PHE A 168 -2.46 5.12 2.79
C PHE A 168 -3.65 4.38 3.42
N ALA A 169 -3.63 4.18 4.74
CA ALA A 169 -4.67 3.45 5.45
C ALA A 169 -6.02 4.21 5.43
N LEU A 170 -6.02 5.52 5.63
CA LEU A 170 -7.22 6.35 5.62
C LEU A 170 -7.93 6.40 4.27
N LEU A 171 -7.18 6.32 3.15
CA LEU A 171 -7.77 6.31 1.81
C LEU A 171 -8.57 5.03 1.50
N HIS A 172 -8.40 3.97 2.29
CA HIS A 172 -9.19 2.76 2.12
C HIS A 172 -10.62 2.90 2.66
N LEU A 173 -10.89 3.90 3.51
CA LEU A 173 -12.22 4.23 4.07
C LEU A 173 -12.89 3.04 4.79
N GLU A 174 -12.10 2.17 5.40
CA GLU A 174 -12.54 0.92 6.04
C GLU A 174 -12.09 0.87 7.51
N PRO A 175 -12.93 1.33 8.45
CA PRO A 175 -12.54 1.43 9.86
C PRO A 175 -12.07 0.11 10.48
N VAL A 176 -12.74 -1.01 10.15
CA VAL A 176 -12.37 -2.33 10.66
C VAL A 176 -10.99 -2.76 10.18
N LEU A 177 -10.66 -2.50 8.92
CA LEU A 177 -9.40 -2.92 8.31
C LEU A 177 -8.26 -1.91 8.53
N LEU A 178 -8.59 -0.69 8.96
CA LEU A 178 -7.64 0.42 9.09
C LEU A 178 -6.39 0.04 9.90
N PRO A 179 -6.46 -0.62 11.07
CA PRO A 179 -5.26 -1.00 11.82
C PRO A 179 -4.37 -1.99 11.07
N ALA A 180 -4.95 -2.99 10.40
CA ALA A 180 -4.20 -3.98 9.63
C ALA A 180 -3.53 -3.35 8.40
N ILE A 181 -4.26 -2.50 7.66
CA ILE A 181 -3.73 -1.76 6.52
C ILE A 181 -2.61 -0.81 6.95
N LEU A 182 -2.76 -0.13 8.09
CA LEU A 182 -1.73 0.74 8.65
C LEU A 182 -0.44 -0.03 8.96
N LEU A 183 -0.55 -1.19 9.60
CA LEU A 183 0.60 -2.05 9.91
C LEU A 183 1.28 -2.59 8.66
N LEU A 184 0.49 -3.04 7.66
CA LEU A 184 1.01 -3.39 6.35
C LEU A 184 1.78 -2.20 5.73
N ALA A 185 1.17 -1.02 5.69
CA ALA A 185 1.77 0.17 5.10
C ALA A 185 3.10 0.55 5.76
N ILE A 186 3.19 0.45 7.10
CA ILE A 186 4.44 0.63 7.85
C ILE A 186 5.49 -0.41 7.41
N ALA A 187 5.11 -1.67 7.33
CA ALA A 187 6.01 -2.76 6.91
C ALA A 187 6.55 -2.51 5.49
N LEU A 188 5.71 -2.04 4.56
CA LEU A 188 6.11 -1.71 3.19
C LEU A 188 7.08 -0.51 3.13
N CYS A 189 6.89 0.53 3.97
CA CYS A 189 7.85 1.63 4.10
C CYS A 189 9.21 1.14 4.62
N VAL A 190 9.21 0.28 5.64
CA VAL A 190 10.43 -0.33 6.18
C VAL A 190 11.13 -1.18 5.11
N LEU A 191 10.37 -1.97 4.38
CA LEU A 191 10.89 -2.84 3.32
C LEU A 191 11.51 -2.01 2.18
N PHE A 192 10.83 -0.95 1.74
CA PHE A 192 11.36 -0.01 0.75
C PHE A 192 12.65 0.65 1.23
N GLN A 193 12.67 1.17 2.45
CA GLN A 193 13.86 1.82 3.04
C GLN A 193 15.06 0.88 3.13
N ARG A 194 14.84 -0.39 3.49
CA ARG A 194 15.91 -1.38 3.63
C ARG A 194 16.44 -1.86 2.30
N THR A 195 15.56 -2.04 1.31
CA THR A 195 15.93 -2.62 0.01
C THR A 195 16.31 -1.57 -1.04
N GLY A 196 15.84 -0.33 -0.88
CA GLY A 196 16.02 0.75 -1.85
C GLY A 196 15.30 0.50 -3.17
N SER A 197 14.35 -0.44 -3.23
CA SER A 197 13.64 -0.86 -4.43
C SER A 197 12.14 -0.97 -4.16
N LEU A 198 11.33 -0.63 -5.17
CA LEU A 198 9.87 -0.82 -5.13
C LEU A 198 9.46 -2.30 -5.27
N LEU A 199 10.32 -3.15 -5.80
CA LEU A 199 9.95 -4.54 -6.08
C LEU A 199 9.57 -5.33 -4.83
N PRO A 200 10.34 -5.35 -3.72
CA PRO A 200 9.96 -6.10 -2.53
C PRO A 200 8.65 -5.61 -1.88
N PRO A 201 8.40 -4.31 -1.67
CA PRO A 201 7.10 -3.86 -1.17
C PRO A 201 5.95 -4.16 -2.15
N PHE A 202 6.15 -4.03 -3.47
CA PHE A 202 5.17 -4.44 -4.47
C PHE A 202 4.82 -5.93 -4.33
N ILE A 203 5.80 -6.82 -4.24
CA ILE A 203 5.57 -8.27 -4.06
C ILE A 203 4.82 -8.53 -2.75
N ALA A 204 5.19 -7.87 -1.65
CA ALA A 204 4.49 -8.03 -0.37
C ALA A 204 3.02 -7.59 -0.45
N HIS A 205 2.76 -6.46 -1.08
CA HIS A 205 1.42 -5.93 -1.28
C HIS A 205 0.58 -6.82 -2.22
N ALA A 206 1.15 -7.23 -3.35
CA ALA A 206 0.51 -8.16 -4.28
C ALA A 206 0.19 -9.51 -3.62
N THR A 207 1.10 -10.05 -2.78
CA THR A 207 0.86 -11.26 -1.99
C THR A 207 -0.29 -11.08 -1.01
N PHE A 208 -0.36 -9.94 -0.32
CA PHE A 208 -1.46 -9.63 0.58
C PHE A 208 -2.81 -9.56 -0.18
N ASN A 209 -2.85 -8.81 -1.28
CA ASN A 209 -4.06 -8.66 -2.09
C ASN A 209 -4.48 -9.97 -2.77
N SER A 210 -3.53 -10.83 -3.15
CA SER A 210 -3.85 -12.12 -3.78
C SER A 210 -4.64 -13.04 -2.85
N PHE A 211 -4.42 -12.96 -1.53
CA PHE A 211 -5.19 -13.74 -0.56
C PHE A 211 -6.67 -13.34 -0.56
N ALA A 212 -6.98 -12.05 -0.36
CA ALA A 212 -8.35 -11.53 -0.40
C ALA A 212 -9.02 -11.79 -1.76
N THR A 213 -8.26 -11.56 -2.85
CA THR A 213 -8.74 -11.81 -4.22
C THR A 213 -9.06 -13.28 -4.45
N SER A 214 -8.25 -14.21 -3.93
CA SER A 214 -8.54 -15.65 -4.03
C SER A 214 -9.84 -16.02 -3.33
N LEU A 215 -10.11 -15.45 -2.16
CA LEU A 215 -11.37 -15.66 -1.44
C LEU A 215 -12.58 -15.16 -2.25
N ILE A 216 -12.49 -14.00 -2.87
CA ILE A 216 -13.53 -13.44 -3.76
C ILE A 216 -13.80 -14.37 -4.94
N ILE A 217 -12.73 -14.84 -5.60
CA ILE A 217 -12.85 -15.74 -6.77
C ILE A 217 -13.47 -17.07 -6.37
N LEU A 218 -13.03 -17.67 -5.27
CA LEU A 218 -13.56 -18.96 -4.81
C LEU A 218 -15.03 -18.85 -4.37
N ASN A 219 -15.41 -17.74 -3.77
CA ASN A 219 -16.82 -17.43 -3.46
C ASN A 219 -17.67 -17.32 -4.75
N GLY A 220 -17.22 -16.52 -5.72
CA GLY A 220 -17.92 -16.36 -7.00
C GLY A 220 -17.97 -17.64 -7.86
N LEU A 221 -17.07 -18.60 -7.63
CA LEU A 221 -17.11 -19.93 -8.23
C LEU A 221 -17.98 -20.93 -7.45
N GLY A 222 -18.60 -20.51 -6.33
CA GLY A 222 -19.46 -21.36 -5.51
C GLY A 222 -18.71 -22.46 -4.73
N VAL A 223 -17.39 -22.31 -4.54
CA VAL A 223 -16.58 -23.30 -3.80
C VAL A 223 -16.89 -23.23 -2.31
N PHE A 224 -17.16 -22.03 -1.79
CA PHE A 224 -17.65 -21.78 -0.43
C PHE A 224 -18.31 -20.40 -0.34
N GLU A 225 -19.23 -20.21 0.59
CA GLU A 225 -19.87 -18.92 0.83
C GLU A 225 -19.09 -18.16 1.92
N ILE A 226 -18.63 -16.96 1.59
CA ILE A 226 -18.13 -16.00 2.58
C ILE A 226 -19.23 -14.94 2.75
N PRO A 227 -19.64 -14.61 3.98
CA PRO A 227 -20.50 -13.46 4.22
C PRO A 227 -19.79 -12.18 3.76
N VAL A 228 -20.27 -11.57 2.69
CA VAL A 228 -19.79 -10.31 2.13
C VAL A 228 -20.84 -9.23 2.18
#